data_a624ee9b959a4f7dfd36f4c9f6da7746
#
_entry.id   a624ee9b959a4f7dfd36f4c9f6da7746
#
_cell.length_a   1.000
_cell.length_b   1.000
_cell.length_c   1.000
_cell.angle_alpha   90.00
_cell.angle_beta   90.00
_cell.angle_gamma   90.00
#
_symmetry.space_group_name_H-M   'P 1'
#
loop_
_entity.id
_entity.type
_entity.pdbx_description
1 polymer ?
#
loop_
_entity_poly.entity_id
_entity_poly.type
_entity_poly.pdbx_seq_one_letter_code
_entity_poly.pdbx_strand_id
1 'polypeptide(L)'
;PSIARLVRRAGAPVAALRIHGSFLTLSRFSHGAMNKGRIEIEKRMALTAEQISVYTEQQIYDALCGAIAFDDYAWQRSSGVLFKGNKLAQGYENILVRCPKCAARYSYHAEGNRIWCGSCGNSADVGADMRFIPLEGSNVPADLQEWIRTQKAQFIQDADKKDFLLASEVRVKSYGLSNSPYIGEGSLRMDRQGIHFKGVLDGKDAEFFVDHQILPGLTGEFGEYLYIPQADHGPLAFYLAQGKAVIEWKFAQEHLHSKIVTSQH
;
A
#
# COMPACT_ATOMS: atom_id res chain seq x y z
N PRO A 1 6.88 -3.48 18.97
CA PRO A 1 7.75 -3.85 20.10
C PRO A 1 9.19 -3.36 19.95
N SER A 2 9.87 -3.55 18.80
CA SER A 2 11.29 -3.17 18.67
C SER A 2 11.55 -1.67 18.82
N ILE A 3 10.69 -0.82 18.26
CA ILE A 3 10.85 0.65 18.37
C ILE A 3 10.65 1.13 19.82
N ALA A 4 9.71 0.56 20.56
CA ALA A 4 9.49 0.92 21.96
C ALA A 4 10.70 0.56 22.83
N ARG A 5 11.36 -0.58 22.60
CA ARG A 5 12.61 -0.98 23.26
C ARG A 5 13.74 -0.02 22.92
N LEU A 6 13.87 0.38 21.66
CA LEU A 6 14.88 1.35 21.24
C LEU A 6 14.69 2.68 21.98
N VAL A 7 13.45 3.21 22.01
CA VAL A 7 13.11 4.46 22.69
C VAL A 7 13.43 4.36 24.19
N ARG A 8 13.06 3.25 24.84
CA ARG A 8 13.38 3.01 26.26
C ARG A 8 14.88 2.99 26.53
N ARG A 9 15.66 2.30 25.67
CA ARG A 9 17.12 2.26 25.81
C ARG A 9 17.77 3.62 25.61
N ALA A 10 17.24 4.42 24.70
CA ALA A 10 17.74 5.77 24.47
C ALA A 10 17.47 6.72 25.62
N GLY A 11 16.35 6.57 26.34
CA GLY A 11 15.95 7.43 27.47
C GLY A 11 15.75 8.91 27.13
N ALA A 12 15.81 9.26 25.84
CA ALA A 12 15.71 10.62 25.35
C ALA A 12 14.28 10.98 24.92
N PRO A 13 13.83 12.24 25.09
CA PRO A 13 12.52 12.68 24.59
C PRO A 13 12.35 12.43 23.10
N VAL A 14 11.15 12.04 22.70
CA VAL A 14 10.82 11.75 21.30
C VAL A 14 9.90 12.82 20.74
N ALA A 15 10.32 13.47 19.65
CA ALA A 15 9.47 14.34 18.86
C ALA A 15 8.97 13.60 17.60
N ALA A 16 7.69 13.80 17.27
CA ALA A 16 7.08 13.32 16.04
C ALA A 16 6.93 14.48 15.05
N LEU A 17 7.11 14.19 13.78
CA LEU A 17 6.80 15.07 12.67
C LEU A 17 5.64 14.48 11.85
N ARG A 18 4.60 15.27 11.63
CA ARG A 18 3.54 14.98 10.66
C ARG A 18 3.75 15.87 9.44
N ILE A 19 3.73 15.28 8.27
CA ILE A 19 3.97 15.99 7.01
C ILE A 19 2.66 15.95 6.21
N HIS A 20 1.81 16.93 6.48
CA HIS A 20 0.51 17.06 5.85
C HIS A 20 0.63 17.49 4.38
N GLY A 21 -0.22 16.96 3.52
CA GLY A 21 -0.27 17.26 2.09
C GLY A 21 0.82 16.57 1.26
N SER A 22 1.75 15.86 1.88
CA SER A 22 2.83 15.17 1.15
C SER A 22 2.29 14.04 0.28
N PHE A 23 1.37 13.24 0.79
CA PHE A 23 0.72 12.17 0.03
C PHE A 23 -0.12 12.72 -1.13
N LEU A 24 -0.82 13.84 -0.93
CA LEU A 24 -1.63 14.48 -1.98
C LEU A 24 -0.79 15.21 -3.02
N THR A 25 0.46 15.59 -2.66
CA THR A 25 1.43 16.18 -3.58
C THR A 25 2.14 15.12 -4.41
N LEU A 26 2.63 14.06 -3.79
CA LEU A 26 3.41 13.00 -4.44
C LEU A 26 3.04 11.64 -3.84
N SER A 27 2.04 11.00 -4.41
CA SER A 27 1.67 9.66 -4.01
C SER A 27 2.59 8.61 -4.64
N ARG A 28 2.88 7.52 -3.91
CA ARG A 28 3.74 6.44 -4.39
C ARG A 28 3.24 5.76 -5.65
N PHE A 29 1.93 5.75 -5.86
CA PHE A 29 1.30 5.13 -7.04
C PHE A 29 1.29 6.04 -8.28
N SER A 30 1.68 7.32 -8.16
CA SER A 30 1.67 8.28 -9.27
C SER A 30 2.90 8.22 -10.17
N HIS A 31 3.87 7.33 -9.87
CA HIS A 31 5.11 7.15 -10.63
C HIS A 31 5.85 8.48 -10.90
N GLY A 32 5.92 9.33 -9.88
CA GLY A 32 6.64 10.61 -9.94
C GLY A 32 5.81 11.80 -10.45
N ALA A 33 4.54 11.62 -10.80
CA ALA A 33 3.68 12.77 -11.07
C ALA A 33 3.43 13.56 -9.78
N MET A 34 3.77 14.85 -9.81
CA MET A 34 3.70 15.73 -8.67
C MET A 34 2.62 16.79 -8.84
N ASN A 35 1.73 16.90 -7.88
CA ASN A 35 0.71 17.94 -7.79
C ASN A 35 1.27 19.15 -7.03
N LYS A 36 1.01 20.36 -7.49
CA LYS A 36 1.44 21.58 -6.81
C LYS A 36 0.44 21.92 -5.69
N GLY A 37 0.87 21.76 -4.46
CA GLY A 37 0.08 22.10 -3.27
C GLY A 37 0.97 22.51 -2.10
N ARG A 38 0.33 22.96 -1.00
CA ARG A 38 1.03 23.29 0.22
C ARG A 38 1.34 22.01 1.00
N ILE A 39 2.55 21.91 1.52
CA ILE A 39 2.96 20.88 2.48
C ILE A 39 3.20 21.59 3.81
N GLU A 40 2.64 21.05 4.89
CA GLU A 40 2.81 21.56 6.25
C GLU A 40 3.50 20.51 7.12
N ILE A 41 4.47 20.96 7.91
CA ILE A 41 5.16 20.11 8.89
C ILE A 41 4.72 20.52 10.29
N GLU A 42 4.01 19.64 10.96
CA GLU A 42 3.64 19.76 12.37
C GLU A 42 4.65 19.00 13.23
N LYS A 43 5.33 19.71 14.14
CA LYS A 43 6.19 19.10 15.15
C LYS A 43 5.44 19.02 16.48
N ARG A 44 5.44 17.83 17.11
CA ARG A 44 4.87 17.63 18.43
C ARG A 44 5.74 16.72 19.28
N MET A 45 5.69 16.93 20.61
CA MET A 45 6.28 16.00 21.56
C MET A 45 5.44 14.73 21.60
N ALA A 46 6.04 13.59 21.28
CA ALA A 46 5.40 12.28 21.38
C ALA A 46 5.55 11.69 22.79
N LEU A 47 6.75 11.79 23.36
CA LEU A 47 7.08 11.26 24.68
C LEU A 47 8.16 12.14 25.34
N THR A 48 7.97 12.46 26.62
CA THR A 48 9.03 13.05 27.46
C THR A 48 9.92 11.95 28.05
N ALA A 49 11.08 12.32 28.57
CA ALA A 49 11.99 11.39 29.26
C ALA A 49 11.32 10.74 30.48
N GLU A 50 10.54 11.52 31.24
CA GLU A 50 9.79 11.04 32.41
C GLU A 50 8.75 9.98 32.01
N GLN A 51 8.00 10.23 30.93
CA GLN A 51 7.03 9.24 30.41
C GLN A 51 7.73 7.95 29.98
N ILE A 52 8.87 8.04 29.28
CA ILE A 52 9.64 6.87 28.84
C ILE A 52 10.12 6.04 30.02
N SER A 53 10.47 6.68 31.15
CA SER A 53 10.96 5.98 32.34
C SER A 53 9.88 5.16 33.04
N VAL A 54 8.60 5.58 32.97
CA VAL A 54 7.48 4.96 33.72
C VAL A 54 6.52 4.15 32.85
N TYR A 55 6.46 4.41 31.54
CA TYR A 55 5.53 3.74 30.64
C TYR A 55 5.96 2.31 30.34
N THR A 56 5.01 1.40 30.14
CA THR A 56 5.27 0.07 29.58
C THR A 56 5.70 0.16 28.11
N GLU A 57 6.30 -0.88 27.53
CA GLU A 57 6.62 -0.91 26.11
C GLU A 57 5.39 -0.70 25.22
N GLN A 58 4.23 -1.25 25.63
CA GLN A 58 2.98 -1.06 24.91
C GLN A 58 2.52 0.41 24.96
N GLN A 59 2.57 1.06 26.11
CA GLN A 59 2.22 2.48 26.23
C GLN A 59 3.14 3.38 25.41
N ILE A 60 4.45 3.09 25.39
CA ILE A 60 5.40 3.79 24.51
C ILE A 60 4.99 3.60 23.04
N TYR A 61 4.72 2.36 22.63
CA TYR A 61 4.32 2.06 21.24
C TYR A 61 3.03 2.79 20.85
N ASP A 62 2.01 2.76 21.70
CA ASP A 62 0.72 3.41 21.47
C ASP A 62 0.87 4.95 21.36
N ALA A 63 1.68 5.54 22.23
CA ALA A 63 1.99 6.97 22.19
C ALA A 63 2.70 7.37 20.88
N LEU A 64 3.66 6.56 20.42
CA LEU A 64 4.33 6.78 19.13
C LEU A 64 3.34 6.68 17.96
N CYS A 65 2.54 5.62 17.91
CA CYS A 65 1.51 5.45 16.88
C CYS A 65 0.53 6.63 16.86
N GLY A 66 0.02 7.05 18.03
CA GLY A 66 -0.88 8.19 18.16
C GLY A 66 -0.22 9.52 17.73
N ALA A 67 1.08 9.68 18.01
CA ALA A 67 1.80 10.90 17.65
C ALA A 67 2.01 11.07 16.14
N ILE A 68 2.17 9.96 15.39
CA ILE A 68 2.37 10.00 13.92
C ILE A 68 1.08 9.78 13.13
N ALA A 69 0.00 9.33 13.77
CA ALA A 69 -1.27 9.11 13.09
C ALA A 69 -1.86 10.42 12.57
N PHE A 70 -2.16 10.50 11.30
CA PHE A 70 -2.85 11.62 10.68
C PHE A 70 -3.57 11.18 9.39
N ASP A 71 -4.46 12.03 8.90
CA ASP A 71 -5.27 11.81 7.70
C ASP A 71 -5.13 13.04 6.79
N ASP A 72 -4.46 12.86 5.65
CA ASP A 72 -4.22 13.94 4.68
C ASP A 72 -5.50 14.46 4.04
N TYR A 73 -6.52 13.62 3.85
CA TYR A 73 -7.82 14.06 3.34
C TYR A 73 -8.59 14.88 4.39
N ALA A 74 -8.56 14.47 5.66
CA ALA A 74 -9.16 15.24 6.74
C ALA A 74 -8.46 16.59 6.92
N TRP A 75 -7.12 16.61 6.87
CA TRP A 75 -6.34 17.85 6.90
C TRP A 75 -6.66 18.74 5.70
N GLN A 76 -6.74 18.19 4.48
CA GLN A 76 -7.09 18.94 3.27
C GLN A 76 -8.46 19.61 3.43
N ARG A 77 -9.47 18.86 3.91
CA ARG A 77 -10.82 19.43 4.15
C ARG A 77 -10.81 20.57 5.15
N SER A 78 -10.03 20.45 6.23
CA SER A 78 -9.97 21.48 7.28
C SER A 78 -9.13 22.70 6.89
N SER A 79 -8.06 22.50 6.12
CA SER A 79 -7.15 23.57 5.70
C SER A 79 -7.62 24.29 4.43
N GLY A 80 -8.50 23.67 3.62
CA GLY A 80 -8.95 24.19 2.34
C GLY A 80 -7.85 24.29 1.27
N VAL A 81 -6.74 23.59 1.46
CA VAL A 81 -5.62 23.60 0.50
C VAL A 81 -6.06 22.96 -0.81
N LEU A 82 -5.80 23.62 -1.93
CA LEU A 82 -6.07 23.12 -3.27
C LEU A 82 -4.78 22.68 -3.95
N PHE A 83 -4.85 21.54 -4.61
CA PHE A 83 -3.76 20.96 -5.38
C PHE A 83 -3.95 21.27 -6.86
N LYS A 84 -2.90 21.80 -7.50
CA LYS A 84 -2.95 22.21 -8.90
C LYS A 84 -2.14 21.23 -9.76
N GLY A 85 -2.75 20.77 -10.83
CA GLY A 85 -2.10 19.87 -11.80
C GLY A 85 -3.07 19.54 -12.93
N ASN A 86 -2.49 19.10 -14.03
CA ASN A 86 -3.25 18.57 -15.17
C ASN A 86 -3.23 17.04 -15.23
N LYS A 87 -2.73 16.39 -14.16
CA LYS A 87 -2.57 14.96 -14.02
C LYS A 87 -2.91 14.47 -12.61
N LEU A 88 -3.93 15.08 -11.98
CA LEU A 88 -4.34 14.77 -10.60
C LEU A 88 -4.76 13.31 -10.44
N ALA A 89 -5.24 12.67 -11.50
CA ALA A 89 -5.65 11.28 -11.51
C ALA A 89 -4.53 10.28 -11.82
N GLN A 90 -3.32 10.74 -12.17
CA GLN A 90 -2.25 9.85 -12.61
C GLN A 90 -1.88 8.81 -11.54
N GLY A 91 -1.84 7.53 -11.96
CA GLY A 91 -1.48 6.40 -11.13
C GLY A 91 -2.65 5.80 -10.35
N TYR A 92 -3.84 6.41 -10.33
CA TYR A 92 -5.00 5.83 -9.66
C TYR A 92 -5.37 4.47 -10.25
N GLU A 93 -5.12 4.24 -11.55
CA GLU A 93 -5.29 2.94 -12.22
C GLU A 93 -4.46 1.82 -11.60
N ASN A 94 -3.38 2.15 -10.88
CA ASN A 94 -2.49 1.19 -10.23
C ASN A 94 -3.01 0.69 -8.87
N ILE A 95 -4.03 1.36 -8.32
CA ILE A 95 -4.56 1.07 -6.98
C ILE A 95 -6.08 0.89 -6.95
N LEU A 96 -6.82 1.31 -7.99
CA LEU A 96 -8.26 1.10 -8.12
C LEU A 96 -8.54 -0.24 -8.79
N VAL A 97 -8.62 -1.31 -8.00
CA VAL A 97 -8.75 -2.68 -8.49
C VAL A 97 -10.17 -3.04 -8.86
N ARG A 98 -11.16 -2.62 -8.08
CA ARG A 98 -12.57 -2.99 -8.28
C ARG A 98 -13.44 -1.79 -8.60
N CYS A 99 -14.24 -1.92 -9.64
CA CYS A 99 -15.25 -0.92 -9.95
C CYS A 99 -16.41 -0.99 -8.95
N PRO A 100 -16.78 0.12 -8.26
CA PRO A 100 -17.88 0.12 -7.31
C PRO A 100 -19.25 -0.03 -7.97
N LYS A 101 -19.37 0.18 -9.29
CA LYS A 101 -20.62 0.05 -10.05
C LYS A 101 -20.82 -1.34 -10.65
N CYS A 102 -19.81 -1.92 -11.31
CA CYS A 102 -19.96 -3.20 -12.02
C CYS A 102 -19.09 -4.34 -11.47
N ALA A 103 -18.34 -4.10 -10.39
CA ALA A 103 -17.41 -5.05 -9.77
C ALA A 103 -16.27 -5.56 -10.68
N ALA A 104 -16.15 -5.08 -11.93
CA ALA A 104 -15.04 -5.43 -12.81
C ALA A 104 -13.70 -5.11 -12.16
N ARG A 105 -12.73 -6.05 -12.30
CA ARG A 105 -11.40 -5.92 -11.70
C ARG A 105 -10.40 -5.39 -12.71
N TYR A 106 -9.44 -4.60 -12.24
CA TYR A 106 -8.31 -4.05 -13.01
C TYR A 106 -8.71 -3.22 -14.23
N SER A 107 -9.97 -2.80 -14.31
CA SER A 107 -10.55 -2.11 -15.46
C SER A 107 -10.46 -0.59 -15.39
N TYR A 108 -9.90 -0.02 -14.31
CA TYR A 108 -9.74 1.42 -14.22
C TYR A 108 -8.56 1.90 -15.05
N HIS A 109 -8.79 3.04 -15.69
CA HIS A 109 -7.82 3.85 -16.42
C HIS A 109 -7.80 5.24 -15.82
N ALA A 110 -6.66 5.93 -15.97
CA ALA A 110 -6.51 7.33 -15.57
C ALA A 110 -5.77 8.11 -16.66
N GLU A 111 -6.27 9.30 -16.97
CA GLU A 111 -5.62 10.24 -17.86
C GLU A 111 -5.95 11.67 -17.46
N GLY A 112 -4.94 12.52 -17.37
CA GLY A 112 -5.12 13.88 -16.90
C GLY A 112 -5.72 13.90 -15.47
N ASN A 113 -6.90 14.49 -15.35
CA ASN A 113 -7.63 14.54 -14.08
C ASN A 113 -8.80 13.55 -14.02
N ARG A 114 -8.94 12.66 -14.99
CA ARG A 114 -10.07 11.74 -15.12
C ARG A 114 -9.70 10.30 -14.85
N ILE A 115 -10.60 9.59 -14.17
CA ILE A 115 -10.59 8.14 -14.03
C ILE A 115 -11.85 7.55 -14.63
N TRP A 116 -11.75 6.35 -15.22
CA TRP A 116 -12.92 5.63 -15.73
C TRP A 116 -12.72 4.11 -15.73
N CYS A 117 -13.82 3.41 -15.57
CA CYS A 117 -13.86 1.95 -15.74
C CYS A 117 -14.04 1.59 -17.21
N GLY A 118 -13.09 0.88 -17.81
CA GLY A 118 -13.16 0.42 -19.20
C GLY A 118 -14.30 -0.57 -19.47
N SER A 119 -14.85 -1.22 -18.42
CA SER A 119 -15.93 -2.21 -18.58
C SER A 119 -17.34 -1.59 -18.60
N CYS A 120 -17.59 -0.50 -17.85
CA CYS A 120 -18.96 0.05 -17.72
C CYS A 120 -19.03 1.58 -17.82
N GLY A 121 -17.92 2.27 -18.09
CA GLY A 121 -17.86 3.71 -18.20
C GLY A 121 -18.01 4.48 -16.87
N ASN A 122 -18.10 3.80 -15.73
CA ASN A 122 -18.17 4.46 -14.42
C ASN A 122 -16.96 5.38 -14.21
N SER A 123 -17.16 6.68 -14.05
CA SER A 123 -16.08 7.67 -14.18
C SER A 123 -16.24 8.86 -13.24
N ALA A 124 -15.11 9.49 -12.93
CA ALA A 124 -15.05 10.73 -12.17
C ALA A 124 -13.87 11.60 -12.60
N ASP A 125 -13.98 12.89 -12.38
CA ASP A 125 -12.84 13.79 -12.39
C ASP A 125 -12.28 13.94 -10.96
N VAL A 126 -10.97 14.10 -10.85
CA VAL A 126 -10.28 14.41 -9.58
C VAL A 126 -10.24 15.93 -9.47
N GLY A 127 -10.93 16.47 -8.47
CA GLY A 127 -10.96 17.90 -8.19
C GLY A 127 -9.63 18.40 -7.58
N ALA A 128 -9.47 19.72 -7.57
CA ALA A 128 -8.31 20.36 -6.93
C ALA A 128 -8.24 20.13 -5.41
N ASP A 129 -9.35 19.76 -4.79
CA ASP A 129 -9.44 19.29 -3.39
C ASP A 129 -9.14 17.79 -3.23
N MET A 130 -8.69 17.13 -4.30
CA MET A 130 -8.38 15.70 -4.41
C MET A 130 -9.59 14.79 -4.17
N ARG A 131 -10.81 15.32 -4.25
CA ARG A 131 -12.04 14.54 -4.19
C ARG A 131 -12.47 14.11 -5.59
N PHE A 132 -13.24 13.02 -5.63
CA PHE A 132 -13.86 12.57 -6.87
C PHE A 132 -15.14 13.36 -7.14
N ILE A 133 -15.26 13.85 -8.37
CA ILE A 133 -16.44 14.51 -8.93
C ILE A 133 -17.06 13.52 -9.91
N PRO A 134 -18.12 12.77 -9.51
CA PRO A 134 -18.73 11.76 -10.38
C PRO A 134 -19.28 12.40 -11.65
N LEU A 135 -19.08 11.76 -12.80
CA LEU A 135 -19.78 12.13 -14.02
C LEU A 135 -21.20 11.54 -14.02
N GLU A 136 -22.04 12.04 -14.93
CA GLU A 136 -23.44 11.64 -15.02
C GLU A 136 -23.62 10.12 -15.07
N GLY A 137 -24.51 9.58 -14.26
CA GLY A 137 -24.77 8.15 -14.14
C GLY A 137 -23.66 7.33 -13.50
N SER A 138 -22.61 7.96 -12.96
CA SER A 138 -21.51 7.29 -12.28
C SER A 138 -21.76 7.14 -10.77
N ASN A 139 -21.18 6.08 -10.21
CA ASN A 139 -21.19 5.79 -8.78
C ASN A 139 -19.73 5.57 -8.32
N VAL A 140 -19.15 6.56 -7.67
CA VAL A 140 -17.79 6.52 -7.13
C VAL A 140 -17.79 7.03 -5.70
N PRO A 141 -16.88 6.54 -4.83
CA PRO A 141 -16.68 7.09 -3.48
C PRO A 141 -16.29 8.58 -3.51
N ALA A 142 -16.40 9.26 -2.37
CA ALA A 142 -16.12 10.71 -2.28
C ALA A 142 -14.63 11.04 -2.53
N ASP A 143 -13.74 10.17 -2.11
CA ASP A 143 -12.28 10.34 -2.28
C ASP A 143 -11.57 8.98 -2.34
N LEU A 144 -10.28 9.03 -2.60
CA LEU A 144 -9.45 7.82 -2.69
C LEU A 144 -9.40 7.05 -1.36
N GLN A 145 -9.38 7.73 -0.23
CA GLN A 145 -9.30 7.09 1.08
C GLN A 145 -10.53 6.21 1.34
N GLU A 146 -11.73 6.74 1.04
CA GLU A 146 -12.97 5.96 1.16
C GLU A 146 -12.98 4.76 0.21
N TRP A 147 -12.52 4.96 -1.03
CA TRP A 147 -12.44 3.88 -2.01
C TRP A 147 -11.49 2.76 -1.55
N ILE A 148 -10.28 3.12 -1.14
CA ILE A 148 -9.28 2.14 -0.67
C ILE A 148 -9.78 1.41 0.59
N ARG A 149 -10.44 2.10 1.52
CA ARG A 149 -11.03 1.46 2.72
C ARG A 149 -12.07 0.40 2.33
N THR A 150 -12.99 0.74 1.42
CA THR A 150 -14.02 -0.17 0.94
C THR A 150 -13.39 -1.37 0.20
N GLN A 151 -12.45 -1.10 -0.67
CA GLN A 151 -11.75 -2.12 -1.44
C GLN A 151 -10.90 -3.04 -0.54
N LYS A 152 -10.21 -2.50 0.47
CA LYS A 152 -9.47 -3.28 1.46
C LYS A 152 -10.40 -4.23 2.23
N ALA A 153 -11.57 -3.77 2.65
CA ALA A 153 -12.56 -4.62 3.31
C ALA A 153 -13.00 -5.80 2.42
N GLN A 154 -13.19 -5.56 1.12
CA GLN A 154 -13.52 -6.63 0.16
C GLN A 154 -12.38 -7.64 -0.01
N PHE A 155 -11.12 -7.19 -0.09
CA PHE A 155 -9.97 -8.08 -0.18
C PHE A 155 -9.79 -8.94 1.07
N ILE A 156 -10.04 -8.36 2.25
CA ILE A 156 -10.05 -9.10 3.52
C ILE A 156 -11.12 -10.21 3.50
N GLN A 157 -12.34 -9.89 3.05
CA GLN A 157 -13.39 -10.89 2.92
C GLN A 157 -13.03 -12.02 1.93
N ASP A 158 -12.33 -11.67 0.83
CA ASP A 158 -11.86 -12.68 -0.11
C ASP A 158 -10.76 -13.55 0.51
N ALA A 159 -9.80 -12.95 1.24
CA ALA A 159 -8.72 -13.68 1.90
C ALA A 159 -9.21 -14.61 3.03
N ASP A 160 -10.41 -14.37 3.56
CA ASP A 160 -11.02 -15.23 4.57
C ASP A 160 -11.71 -16.50 4.00
N LYS A 161 -11.94 -16.56 2.68
CA LYS A 161 -12.54 -17.72 2.04
C LYS A 161 -11.63 -18.93 2.14
N LYS A 162 -12.24 -20.12 2.25
CA LYS A 162 -11.49 -21.39 2.37
C LYS A 162 -10.65 -21.70 1.12
N ASP A 163 -11.14 -21.30 -0.03
CA ASP A 163 -10.54 -21.47 -1.35
C ASP A 163 -9.76 -20.23 -1.82
N PHE A 164 -9.37 -19.37 -0.89
CA PHE A 164 -8.60 -18.17 -1.21
C PHE A 164 -7.32 -18.52 -1.96
N LEU A 165 -7.15 -17.90 -3.12
CA LEU A 165 -5.97 -18.03 -3.96
C LEU A 165 -5.77 -16.75 -4.78
N LEU A 166 -4.60 -16.14 -4.66
CA LEU A 166 -4.07 -15.20 -5.64
C LEU A 166 -2.99 -15.92 -6.45
N ALA A 167 -2.99 -15.76 -7.75
CA ALA A 167 -1.98 -16.33 -8.63
C ALA A 167 -1.61 -15.35 -9.74
N SER A 168 -0.36 -15.34 -10.13
CA SER A 168 0.16 -14.54 -11.25
C SER A 168 1.38 -15.21 -11.87
N GLU A 169 1.48 -15.18 -13.18
CA GLU A 169 2.77 -15.31 -13.83
C GLU A 169 3.61 -14.09 -13.50
N VAL A 170 4.92 -14.30 -13.33
CA VAL A 170 5.85 -13.26 -12.90
C VAL A 170 7.15 -13.33 -13.67
N ARG A 171 7.76 -12.16 -13.88
CA ARG A 171 9.18 -12.03 -14.20
C ARG A 171 9.93 -11.51 -12.99
N VAL A 172 11.14 -11.98 -12.79
CA VAL A 172 11.90 -11.73 -11.56
C VAL A 172 13.17 -10.93 -11.85
N LYS A 173 13.42 -9.91 -11.01
CA LYS A 173 14.70 -9.17 -11.00
C LYS A 173 15.33 -9.22 -9.60
N SER A 174 16.65 -9.09 -9.55
CA SER A 174 17.34 -8.78 -8.28
C SER A 174 16.98 -7.38 -7.81
N TYR A 175 16.85 -7.21 -6.49
CA TYR A 175 16.55 -5.92 -5.87
C TYR A 175 17.69 -4.91 -6.04
N GLY A 176 17.32 -3.63 -6.20
CA GLY A 176 18.24 -2.50 -6.06
C GLY A 176 18.82 -1.94 -7.36
N LEU A 177 18.54 -2.55 -8.50
CA LEU A 177 19.01 -2.07 -9.79
C LEU A 177 17.82 -1.91 -10.75
N SER A 178 17.28 -0.71 -10.86
CA SER A 178 16.12 -0.40 -11.75
C SER A 178 16.34 -0.86 -13.20
N ASN A 179 17.58 -0.85 -13.67
CA ASN A 179 17.97 -1.25 -15.02
C ASN A 179 18.56 -2.67 -15.11
N SER A 180 18.47 -3.50 -14.05
CA SER A 180 18.96 -4.87 -14.12
C SER A 180 18.09 -5.73 -15.07
N PRO A 181 18.71 -6.70 -15.77
CA PRO A 181 17.95 -7.65 -16.56
C PRO A 181 17.05 -8.51 -15.68
N TYR A 182 16.04 -9.14 -16.28
CA TYR A 182 15.32 -10.22 -15.62
C TYR A 182 16.24 -11.42 -15.45
N ILE A 183 16.23 -11.98 -14.25
CA ILE A 183 17.01 -13.16 -13.87
C ILE A 183 16.17 -14.42 -13.83
N GLY A 184 14.85 -14.30 -14.01
CA GLY A 184 13.96 -15.44 -13.99
C GLY A 184 12.52 -15.11 -14.30
N GLU A 185 11.71 -16.16 -14.35
CA GLU A 185 10.29 -16.13 -14.55
C GLU A 185 9.61 -17.34 -13.91
N GLY A 186 8.32 -17.30 -13.70
CA GLY A 186 7.58 -18.41 -13.11
C GLY A 186 6.18 -18.02 -12.65
N SER A 187 5.59 -18.87 -11.83
CA SER A 187 4.29 -18.68 -11.21
C SER A 187 4.45 -18.32 -9.74
N LEU A 188 3.79 -17.26 -9.32
CA LEU A 188 3.69 -16.83 -7.93
C LEU A 188 2.25 -17.04 -7.45
N ARG A 189 2.08 -17.69 -6.30
CA ARG A 189 0.79 -17.99 -5.70
C ARG A 189 0.78 -17.60 -4.24
N MET A 190 -0.35 -17.09 -3.76
CA MET A 190 -0.62 -16.83 -2.35
C MET A 190 -1.91 -17.51 -1.98
N ASP A 191 -1.88 -18.38 -0.99
CA ASP A 191 -3.03 -19.02 -0.37
C ASP A 191 -3.06 -18.73 1.14
N ARG A 192 -3.84 -19.44 1.92
CA ARG A 192 -3.94 -19.26 3.36
C ARG A 192 -2.72 -19.74 4.17
N GLN A 193 -1.82 -20.48 3.55
CA GLN A 193 -0.62 -21.02 4.19
C GLN A 193 0.57 -20.10 3.99
N GLY A 194 0.70 -19.50 2.81
CA GLY A 194 1.83 -18.62 2.49
C GLY A 194 1.91 -18.23 1.03
N ILE A 195 3.09 -17.79 0.65
CA ILE A 195 3.44 -17.42 -0.72
C ILE A 195 4.34 -18.49 -1.31
N HIS A 196 3.98 -18.99 -2.46
CA HIS A 196 4.69 -20.03 -3.20
C HIS A 196 5.20 -19.47 -4.52
N PHE A 197 6.45 -19.70 -4.82
CA PHE A 197 7.03 -19.47 -6.15
C PHE A 197 7.49 -20.78 -6.74
N LYS A 198 7.27 -20.94 -8.05
CA LYS A 198 7.82 -22.03 -8.85
C LYS A 198 8.16 -21.51 -10.24
N GLY A 199 9.41 -21.71 -10.66
CA GLY A 199 9.88 -21.20 -11.94
C GLY A 199 11.36 -21.41 -12.15
N VAL A 200 11.99 -20.49 -12.88
CA VAL A 200 13.42 -20.49 -13.17
C VAL A 200 14.04 -19.21 -12.62
N LEU A 201 15.19 -19.31 -11.94
CA LEU A 201 16.03 -18.19 -11.50
C LEU A 201 17.49 -18.48 -11.92
N ASP A 202 18.13 -17.51 -12.56
CA ASP A 202 19.50 -17.62 -13.07
C ASP A 202 19.74 -18.90 -13.92
N GLY A 203 18.71 -19.26 -14.72
CA GLY A 203 18.75 -20.43 -15.60
C GLY A 203 18.58 -21.78 -14.89
N LYS A 204 18.21 -21.81 -13.62
CA LYS A 204 17.99 -23.04 -12.83
C LYS A 204 16.57 -23.10 -12.32
N ASP A 205 16.04 -24.32 -12.21
CA ASP A 205 14.74 -24.54 -11.55
C ASP A 205 14.80 -24.03 -10.11
N ALA A 206 13.79 -23.27 -9.70
CA ALA A 206 13.67 -22.69 -8.39
C ALA A 206 12.25 -22.83 -7.86
N GLU A 207 12.15 -23.27 -6.61
CA GLU A 207 10.88 -23.35 -5.89
C GLU A 207 11.11 -22.94 -4.44
N PHE A 208 10.25 -22.06 -3.89
CA PHE A 208 10.32 -21.67 -2.49
C PHE A 208 8.94 -21.32 -1.93
N PHE A 209 8.88 -21.34 -0.62
CA PHE A 209 7.72 -21.02 0.19
C PHE A 209 8.08 -19.96 1.24
N VAL A 210 7.18 -18.99 1.42
CA VAL A 210 7.28 -17.97 2.46
C VAL A 210 6.03 -18.00 3.32
N ASP A 211 6.18 -18.38 4.58
CA ASP A 211 5.10 -18.41 5.55
C ASP A 211 4.62 -16.97 5.86
N HIS A 212 3.31 -16.80 5.96
CA HIS A 212 2.71 -15.51 6.36
C HIS A 212 3.22 -15.02 7.72
N GLN A 213 3.58 -15.91 8.64
CA GLN A 213 4.04 -15.57 9.97
C GLN A 213 5.33 -14.73 9.97
N ILE A 214 6.24 -15.00 9.04
CA ILE A 214 7.53 -14.32 8.98
C ILE A 214 7.51 -13.02 8.18
N LEU A 215 6.41 -12.72 7.46
CA LEU A 215 6.31 -11.60 6.55
C LEU A 215 5.14 -10.69 6.94
N PRO A 216 5.35 -9.64 7.76
CA PRO A 216 4.28 -8.76 8.23
C PRO A 216 3.51 -8.03 7.14
N GLY A 217 4.13 -7.84 5.97
CA GLY A 217 3.53 -7.21 4.81
C GLY A 217 4.44 -7.28 3.60
N LEU A 218 3.87 -7.11 2.43
CA LEU A 218 4.61 -7.02 1.17
C LEU A 218 4.97 -5.57 0.87
N THR A 219 6.21 -5.34 0.48
CA THR A 219 6.63 -4.06 -0.11
C THR A 219 6.66 -4.18 -1.63
N GLY A 220 6.83 -3.08 -2.34
CA GLY A 220 6.88 -3.10 -3.81
C GLY A 220 6.38 -1.80 -4.40
N GLU A 221 6.30 -1.74 -5.74
CA GLU A 221 5.81 -0.59 -6.49
C GLU A 221 4.42 -0.88 -7.03
N PHE A 222 3.47 0.03 -6.76
CA PHE A 222 2.10 -0.12 -7.22
C PHE A 222 2.03 -0.12 -8.75
N GLY A 223 1.28 -1.07 -9.28
CA GLY A 223 1.16 -1.23 -10.73
C GLY A 223 2.27 -2.06 -11.38
N GLU A 224 3.30 -2.47 -10.65
CA GLU A 224 4.48 -3.13 -11.22
C GLU A 224 4.85 -4.44 -10.53
N TYR A 225 5.42 -4.39 -9.32
CA TYR A 225 6.06 -5.54 -8.68
C TYR A 225 5.90 -5.58 -7.17
N LEU A 226 6.14 -6.76 -6.62
CA LEU A 226 6.28 -7.04 -5.19
C LEU A 226 7.72 -7.45 -4.86
N TYR A 227 8.19 -7.04 -3.69
CA TYR A 227 9.43 -7.58 -3.10
C TYR A 227 9.08 -8.73 -2.16
N ILE A 228 9.77 -9.85 -2.37
CA ILE A 228 9.71 -11.01 -1.47
C ILE A 228 11.14 -11.33 -1.05
N PRO A 229 11.48 -11.23 0.24
CA PRO A 229 12.82 -11.55 0.72
C PRO A 229 13.07 -13.05 0.60
N GLN A 230 14.29 -13.42 0.16
CA GLN A 230 14.75 -14.79 0.05
C GLN A 230 16.08 -14.93 0.77
N ALA A 231 16.25 -16.04 1.51
CA ALA A 231 17.47 -16.29 2.27
C ALA A 231 18.71 -16.45 1.35
N ASP A 232 18.54 -17.18 0.23
CA ASP A 232 19.65 -17.57 -0.64
C ASP A 232 19.94 -16.59 -1.78
N HIS A 233 18.96 -15.77 -2.15
CA HIS A 233 19.06 -14.85 -3.30
C HIS A 233 18.99 -13.36 -2.91
N GLY A 234 18.83 -13.06 -1.62
CA GLY A 234 18.49 -11.70 -1.19
C GLY A 234 17.06 -11.32 -1.61
N PRO A 235 16.69 -10.04 -1.50
CA PRO A 235 15.35 -9.60 -1.90
C PRO A 235 15.19 -9.64 -3.42
N LEU A 236 14.11 -10.28 -3.89
CA LEU A 236 13.74 -10.39 -5.28
C LEU A 236 12.50 -9.52 -5.59
N ALA A 237 12.49 -8.90 -6.77
CA ALA A 237 11.36 -8.14 -7.29
C ALA A 237 10.56 -8.98 -8.29
N PHE A 238 9.30 -9.28 -7.95
CA PHE A 238 8.37 -10.09 -8.75
C PHE A 238 7.43 -9.17 -9.51
N TYR A 239 7.65 -9.00 -10.80
CA TYR A 239 6.81 -8.23 -11.70
C TYR A 239 5.61 -9.06 -12.09
N LEU A 240 4.44 -8.71 -11.55
CA LEU A 240 3.18 -9.43 -11.81
C LEU A 240 2.72 -9.22 -13.25
N ALA A 241 2.20 -10.26 -13.91
CA ALA A 241 1.56 -10.14 -15.23
C ALA A 241 0.40 -9.11 -15.19
N GLN A 242 -0.32 -9.01 -14.07
CA GLN A 242 -1.28 -7.97 -13.78
C GLN A 242 -0.73 -7.06 -12.66
N GLY A 243 0.05 -6.04 -13.01
CA GLY A 243 0.69 -5.14 -12.05
C GLY A 243 -0.31 -4.45 -11.09
N LYS A 244 -1.52 -4.12 -11.57
CA LYS A 244 -2.58 -3.53 -10.71
C LYS A 244 -3.00 -4.43 -9.54
N ALA A 245 -2.67 -5.74 -9.58
CA ALA A 245 -2.94 -6.66 -8.48
C ALA A 245 -2.03 -6.43 -7.25
N VAL A 246 -0.92 -5.72 -7.37
CA VAL A 246 0.04 -5.50 -6.28
C VAL A 246 -0.63 -5.06 -4.98
N ILE A 247 -1.58 -4.13 -5.02
CA ILE A 247 -2.26 -3.63 -3.82
C ILE A 247 -3.10 -4.73 -3.14
N GLU A 248 -3.71 -5.61 -3.91
CA GLU A 248 -4.51 -6.73 -3.39
C GLU A 248 -3.61 -7.74 -2.66
N TRP A 249 -2.48 -8.13 -3.27
CA TRP A 249 -1.49 -9.00 -2.63
C TRP A 249 -0.98 -8.40 -1.31
N LYS A 250 -0.73 -7.10 -1.27
CA LYS A 250 -0.29 -6.40 -0.05
C LYS A 250 -1.33 -6.48 1.06
N PHE A 251 -2.59 -6.17 0.76
CA PHE A 251 -3.66 -6.20 1.77
C PHE A 251 -3.98 -7.61 2.24
N ALA A 252 -3.95 -8.59 1.34
CA ALA A 252 -4.14 -9.99 1.70
C ALA A 252 -3.03 -10.47 2.65
N GLN A 253 -1.76 -10.19 2.34
CA GLN A 253 -0.63 -10.55 3.19
C GLN A 253 -0.71 -9.92 4.59
N GLU A 254 -0.97 -8.61 4.67
CA GLU A 254 -1.14 -7.91 5.95
C GLU A 254 -2.23 -8.56 6.81
N HIS A 255 -3.37 -8.91 6.18
CA HIS A 255 -4.50 -9.53 6.88
C HIS A 255 -4.16 -10.94 7.37
N LEU A 256 -3.61 -11.80 6.50
CA LEU A 256 -3.28 -13.18 6.83
C LEU A 256 -2.22 -13.25 7.93
N HIS A 257 -1.18 -12.42 7.86
CA HIS A 257 -0.19 -12.28 8.93
C HIS A 257 -0.84 -11.87 10.26
N SER A 258 -1.69 -10.83 10.26
CA SER A 258 -2.32 -10.33 11.48
C SER A 258 -3.17 -11.38 12.18
N LYS A 259 -3.88 -12.22 11.43
CA LYS A 259 -4.69 -13.35 11.99
C LYS A 259 -3.82 -14.37 12.71
N ILE A 260 -2.66 -14.72 12.13
CA ILE A 260 -1.74 -15.69 12.73
C ILE A 260 -1.19 -15.15 14.04
N VAL A 261 -0.69 -13.91 14.05
CA VAL A 261 -0.13 -13.30 15.24
C VAL A 261 -1.17 -13.12 16.35
N THR A 262 -2.39 -12.71 15.99
CA THR A 262 -3.47 -12.53 16.98
C THR A 262 -3.95 -13.87 17.56
N SER A 263 -3.90 -14.98 16.81
CA SER A 263 -4.31 -16.30 17.29
C SER A 263 -3.28 -16.96 18.23
N GLN A 264 -2.08 -16.40 18.36
CA GLN A 264 -1.00 -16.92 19.23
C GLN A 264 -0.94 -16.22 20.59
N HIS A 265 -1.78 -15.22 20.80
CA HIS A 265 -1.94 -14.48 22.06
C HIS A 265 -3.34 -14.68 22.65
#